data_1ea537880630ee722fbd4a1083a19fa2
#
_entry.id   1ea537880630ee722fbd4a1083a19fa2
#
_cell.length_a   1.000
_cell.length_b   1.000
_cell.length_c   1.000
_cell.angle_alpha   90.00
_cell.angle_beta   90.00
_cell.angle_gamma   90.00
#
_symmetry.space_group_name_H-M   'P 1'
#
loop_
_entity.id
_entity.type
_entity.pdbx_description
1 polymer ?
#
loop_
_entity_poly.entity_id
_entity_poly.type
_entity_poly.pdbx_seq_one_letter_code
_entity_poly.pdbx_strand_id
1 'polypeptide(L)'
;MNWKTIVFVILVLIPAAVFSLDYTVDYLYGTVEVQEDGRWKPVEIGMSVSGDSLLRLGPGDVAELSAGSVRITLGEAGTYFVSELTSCSRQVSSWGIVQMVRGKIRNLFRGQPEIESTAMGVRAEEMDDDLGFEWMDEETEAADQGKILLEEQHYEESIEYFEEALELADEPARSLYLFYIGYAYAMAGKSGLSMRYLNEAEPSHLMAHYGDYVLLKGQLLLEGQAYQPALDLFDPFLQRFPEHENSQSVYFLAAFCNSQIGREEEAKALLRQAYTLDPSSETGRQAKSMLDSL
;
A
#
# COMPACT_ATOMS: atom_id res chain seq x y z
N MET A 1 -2.45 -46.80 -64.96
CA MET A 1 -3.53 -46.82 -63.93
C MET A 1 -2.96 -46.21 -62.65
N ASN A 2 -3.29 -44.95 -62.36
CA ASN A 2 -2.61 -44.10 -61.39
C ASN A 2 -3.19 -44.34 -59.97
N TRP A 3 -2.34 -44.80 -59.08
CA TRP A 3 -2.67 -44.91 -57.66
C TRP A 3 -2.38 -43.56 -57.00
N LYS A 4 -3.42 -42.82 -56.74
CA LYS A 4 -3.34 -41.58 -55.95
C LYS A 4 -3.22 -41.94 -54.48
N THR A 5 -2.06 -41.66 -53.93
CA THR A 5 -1.75 -41.75 -52.50
C THR A 5 -2.59 -40.71 -51.78
N ILE A 6 -3.57 -41.14 -51.02
CA ILE A 6 -4.31 -40.28 -50.08
C ILE A 6 -3.45 -40.10 -48.83
N VAL A 7 -2.83 -38.92 -48.69
CA VAL A 7 -2.17 -38.52 -47.44
C VAL A 7 -3.27 -38.05 -46.50
N PHE A 8 -3.57 -38.86 -45.52
CA PHE A 8 -4.45 -38.49 -44.40
C PHE A 8 -3.65 -37.59 -43.45
N VAL A 9 -3.83 -36.29 -43.56
CA VAL A 9 -3.33 -35.34 -42.57
C VAL A 9 -4.22 -35.47 -41.32
N ILE A 10 -3.77 -36.24 -40.34
CA ILE A 10 -4.36 -36.23 -39.01
C ILE A 10 -3.96 -34.92 -38.36
N LEU A 11 -4.86 -33.94 -38.41
CA LEU A 11 -4.75 -32.72 -37.61
C LEU A 11 -5.00 -33.13 -36.17
N VAL A 12 -3.93 -33.39 -35.43
CA VAL A 12 -4.00 -33.57 -33.97
C VAL A 12 -4.35 -32.21 -33.39
N LEU A 13 -5.62 -31.99 -33.13
CA LEU A 13 -6.09 -30.94 -32.23
C LEU A 13 -5.52 -31.25 -30.83
N ILE A 14 -4.32 -30.74 -30.58
CA ILE A 14 -3.83 -30.64 -29.19
C ILE A 14 -4.75 -29.59 -28.55
N PRO A 15 -5.59 -29.95 -27.60
CA PRO A 15 -6.26 -28.92 -26.82
C PRO A 15 -5.14 -28.06 -26.24
N ALA A 16 -5.13 -26.78 -26.57
CA ALA A 16 -4.32 -25.82 -25.86
C ALA A 16 -4.78 -25.94 -24.41
N ALA A 17 -4.03 -26.69 -23.61
CA ALA A 17 -4.20 -26.68 -22.19
C ALA A 17 -3.94 -25.22 -21.79
N VAL A 18 -5.01 -24.49 -21.55
CA VAL A 18 -4.95 -23.21 -20.86
C VAL A 18 -4.40 -23.58 -19.49
N PHE A 19 -3.09 -23.44 -19.31
CA PHE A 19 -2.49 -23.55 -17.99
C PHE A 19 -3.04 -22.37 -17.20
N SER A 20 -4.10 -22.62 -16.46
CA SER A 20 -4.52 -21.73 -15.39
C SER A 20 -3.33 -21.60 -14.45
N LEU A 21 -2.87 -20.39 -14.21
CA LEU A 21 -1.81 -20.15 -13.25
C LEU A 21 -2.40 -20.33 -11.87
N ASP A 22 -1.84 -21.25 -11.09
CA ASP A 22 -2.25 -21.46 -9.70
C ASP A 22 -1.50 -20.47 -8.80
N TYR A 23 -2.25 -19.87 -7.89
CA TYR A 23 -1.76 -18.90 -6.92
C TYR A 23 -1.72 -19.53 -5.54
N THR A 24 -0.64 -19.27 -4.81
CA THR A 24 -0.56 -19.63 -3.39
C THR A 24 -1.05 -18.46 -2.56
N VAL A 25 -1.85 -18.73 -1.55
CA VAL A 25 -2.30 -17.74 -0.57
C VAL A 25 -1.20 -17.55 0.46
N ASP A 26 -0.54 -16.40 0.43
CA ASP A 26 0.58 -16.10 1.32
C ASP A 26 0.11 -15.50 2.65
N TYR A 27 -0.98 -14.73 2.61
CA TYR A 27 -1.53 -14.05 3.79
C TYR A 27 -3.05 -13.89 3.68
N LEU A 28 -3.72 -13.99 4.83
CA LEU A 28 -5.16 -13.73 4.98
C LEU A 28 -5.43 -12.96 6.28
N TYR A 29 -6.35 -12.01 6.19
CA TYR A 29 -6.99 -11.37 7.34
C TYR A 29 -8.50 -11.32 7.10
N GLY A 30 -9.29 -11.70 8.10
CA GLY A 30 -10.74 -11.82 7.97
C GLY A 30 -11.20 -13.14 7.36
N THR A 31 -12.34 -13.13 6.67
CA THR A 31 -12.96 -14.33 6.09
C THR A 31 -12.98 -14.22 4.57
N VAL A 32 -11.97 -14.77 3.93
CA VAL A 32 -11.88 -14.86 2.48
C VAL A 32 -12.41 -16.20 2.01
N GLU A 33 -13.22 -16.21 0.97
CA GLU A 33 -13.82 -17.42 0.42
C GLU A 33 -13.45 -17.59 -1.06
N VAL A 34 -13.25 -18.84 -1.48
CA VAL A 34 -13.06 -19.23 -2.88
C VAL A 34 -14.25 -20.02 -3.37
N GLN A 35 -14.66 -19.79 -4.63
CA GLN A 35 -15.69 -20.59 -5.25
C GLN A 35 -15.08 -21.78 -5.99
N GLU A 36 -15.36 -22.99 -5.51
CA GLU A 36 -15.01 -24.24 -6.16
C GLU A 36 -16.29 -25.07 -6.39
N ASP A 37 -16.45 -25.58 -7.60
CA ASP A 37 -17.63 -26.37 -8.00
C ASP A 37 -18.97 -25.68 -7.66
N GLY A 38 -19.02 -24.36 -7.79
CA GLY A 38 -20.21 -23.56 -7.49
C GLY A 38 -20.53 -23.35 -6.00
N ARG A 39 -19.62 -23.75 -5.10
CA ARG A 39 -19.77 -23.57 -3.64
C ARG A 39 -18.66 -22.70 -3.09
N TRP A 40 -19.01 -21.81 -2.18
CA TRP A 40 -18.07 -21.00 -1.45
C TRP A 40 -17.44 -21.80 -0.32
N LYS A 41 -16.11 -21.78 -0.24
CA LYS A 41 -15.32 -22.44 0.80
C LYS A 41 -14.35 -21.41 1.40
N PRO A 42 -14.08 -21.46 2.70
CA PRO A 42 -13.05 -20.59 3.28
C PRO A 42 -11.68 -20.91 2.68
N VAL A 43 -10.89 -19.86 2.50
CA VAL A 43 -9.51 -19.94 2.04
C VAL A 43 -8.59 -20.02 3.25
N GLU A 44 -7.53 -20.82 3.15
CA GLU A 44 -6.51 -20.96 4.19
C GLU A 44 -5.13 -20.51 3.65
N ILE A 45 -4.27 -20.03 4.55
CA ILE A 45 -2.89 -19.67 4.20
C ILE A 45 -2.16 -20.94 3.72
N GLY A 46 -1.44 -20.80 2.59
CA GLY A 46 -0.77 -21.91 1.91
C GLY A 46 -1.65 -22.69 0.94
N MET A 47 -2.96 -22.38 0.86
CA MET A 47 -3.87 -22.97 -0.13
C MET A 47 -3.47 -22.55 -1.54
N SER A 48 -3.59 -23.47 -2.50
CA SER A 48 -3.46 -23.14 -3.93
C SER A 48 -4.83 -22.79 -4.50
N VAL A 49 -4.93 -21.64 -5.12
CA VAL A 49 -6.15 -21.12 -5.75
C VAL A 49 -5.92 -21.05 -7.26
N SER A 50 -6.78 -21.72 -8.03
CA SER A 50 -6.68 -21.68 -9.49
C SER A 50 -7.01 -20.28 -10.02
N GLY A 51 -6.31 -19.87 -11.08
CA GLY A 51 -6.60 -18.60 -11.76
C GLY A 51 -8.06 -18.47 -12.25
N ASP A 52 -8.74 -19.59 -12.51
CA ASP A 52 -10.14 -19.60 -12.95
C ASP A 52 -11.14 -19.51 -11.78
N SER A 53 -10.66 -19.43 -10.56
CA SER A 53 -11.51 -19.35 -9.36
C SER A 53 -11.99 -17.92 -9.12
N LEU A 54 -13.16 -17.83 -8.42
CA LEU A 54 -13.64 -16.57 -7.85
C LEU A 54 -13.24 -16.51 -6.38
N LEU A 55 -12.67 -15.38 -5.98
CA LEU A 55 -12.42 -15.04 -4.58
C LEU A 55 -13.44 -14.00 -4.11
N ARG A 56 -13.92 -14.13 -2.88
CA ARG A 56 -14.82 -13.18 -2.24
C ARG A 56 -14.23 -12.70 -0.92
N LEU A 57 -14.14 -11.36 -0.80
CA LEU A 57 -13.69 -10.64 0.38
C LEU A 57 -14.84 -9.81 0.95
N GLY A 58 -14.99 -9.80 2.27
CA GLY A 58 -15.86 -8.88 2.99
C GLY A 58 -15.18 -7.54 3.30
N PRO A 59 -15.91 -6.58 3.89
CA PRO A 59 -15.34 -5.31 4.32
C PRO A 59 -14.24 -5.52 5.37
N GLY A 60 -13.05 -4.98 5.12
CA GLY A 60 -11.90 -5.10 6.01
C GLY A 60 -11.10 -6.40 5.87
N ASP A 61 -11.53 -7.33 5.02
CA ASP A 61 -10.76 -8.54 4.72
C ASP A 61 -9.56 -8.21 3.82
N VAL A 62 -8.46 -8.95 3.99
CA VAL A 62 -7.27 -8.83 3.15
C VAL A 62 -6.80 -10.21 2.71
N ALA A 63 -6.44 -10.34 1.44
CA ALA A 63 -5.80 -11.54 0.89
C ALA A 63 -4.54 -11.17 0.12
N GLU A 64 -3.47 -11.92 0.31
CA GLU A 64 -2.26 -11.82 -0.50
C GLU A 64 -2.02 -13.16 -1.18
N LEU A 65 -1.84 -13.09 -2.51
CA LEU A 65 -1.64 -14.26 -3.36
C LEU A 65 -0.34 -14.12 -4.14
N SER A 66 0.38 -15.20 -4.34
CA SER A 66 1.58 -15.21 -5.18
C SER A 66 1.59 -16.36 -6.18
N ALA A 67 2.21 -16.09 -7.34
CA ALA A 67 2.50 -17.11 -8.35
C ALA A 67 3.83 -16.76 -9.03
N GLY A 68 4.90 -17.45 -8.65
CA GLY A 68 6.25 -17.15 -9.13
C GLY A 68 6.71 -15.75 -8.70
N SER A 69 6.88 -14.84 -9.66
CA SER A 69 7.27 -13.44 -9.38
C SER A 69 6.07 -12.48 -9.27
N VAL A 70 4.86 -12.99 -9.45
CA VAL A 70 3.62 -12.19 -9.37
C VAL A 70 3.11 -12.24 -7.94
N ARG A 71 2.84 -11.08 -7.35
CA ARG A 71 2.18 -10.94 -6.06
C ARG A 71 0.97 -10.01 -6.21
N ILE A 72 -0.14 -10.40 -5.62
CA ILE A 72 -1.41 -9.68 -5.68
C ILE A 72 -1.90 -9.48 -4.26
N THR A 73 -2.20 -8.23 -3.88
CA THR A 73 -2.83 -7.91 -2.61
C THR A 73 -4.23 -7.41 -2.87
N LEU A 74 -5.22 -8.01 -2.22
CA LEU A 74 -6.62 -7.62 -2.25
C LEU A 74 -7.01 -7.11 -0.87
N GLY A 75 -7.54 -5.89 -0.78
CA GLY A 75 -7.96 -5.26 0.49
C GLY A 75 -9.33 -4.58 0.38
N GLU A 76 -10.02 -4.77 -0.72
CA GLU A 76 -11.37 -4.23 -0.93
C GLU A 76 -12.42 -5.35 -0.88
N ALA A 77 -13.58 -5.05 -0.30
CA ALA A 77 -14.71 -5.97 -0.33
C ALA A 77 -15.22 -6.17 -1.76
N GLY A 78 -15.32 -7.41 -2.19
CA GLY A 78 -15.75 -7.71 -3.56
C GLY A 78 -15.64 -9.18 -3.92
N THR A 79 -15.98 -9.47 -5.19
CA THR A 79 -15.77 -10.78 -5.79
C THR A 79 -14.90 -10.63 -7.01
N TYR A 80 -13.79 -11.36 -7.05
CA TYR A 80 -12.71 -11.19 -8.02
C TYR A 80 -12.46 -12.49 -8.78
N PHE A 81 -12.33 -12.41 -10.10
CA PHE A 81 -11.71 -13.48 -10.88
C PHE A 81 -10.20 -13.42 -10.72
N VAL A 82 -9.58 -14.48 -10.22
CA VAL A 82 -8.13 -14.51 -9.97
C VAL A 82 -7.32 -14.28 -11.27
N SER A 83 -7.78 -14.81 -12.39
CA SER A 83 -7.13 -14.60 -13.70
C SER A 83 -7.19 -13.14 -14.20
N GLU A 84 -8.24 -12.40 -13.85
CA GLU A 84 -8.38 -11.00 -14.23
C GLU A 84 -7.40 -10.10 -13.47
N LEU A 85 -7.08 -10.45 -12.24
CA LEU A 85 -6.13 -9.71 -11.40
C LEU A 85 -4.71 -9.66 -12.03
N THR A 86 -4.33 -10.67 -12.80
CA THR A 86 -3.04 -10.72 -13.49
C THR A 86 -3.03 -10.08 -14.86
N SER A 87 -4.16 -10.07 -15.55
CA SER A 87 -4.25 -9.44 -16.88
C SER A 87 -4.10 -7.93 -16.80
N CYS A 88 -4.58 -7.32 -15.72
CA CYS A 88 -4.43 -5.89 -15.46
C CYS A 88 -3.00 -5.49 -15.01
N SER A 89 -2.27 -6.36 -14.32
CA SER A 89 -0.91 -6.06 -13.87
C SER A 89 0.10 -5.89 -15.01
N ARG A 90 -0.22 -6.35 -16.23
CA ARG A 90 0.66 -6.30 -17.40
C ARG A 90 0.61 -4.99 -18.19
N GLN A 91 -0.39 -4.15 -18.00
CA GLN A 91 -0.64 -3.03 -18.91
C GLN A 91 -0.28 -1.65 -18.37
N VAL A 92 0.06 -1.52 -17.09
CA VAL A 92 0.49 -0.25 -16.54
C VAL A 92 1.87 -0.43 -15.92
N SER A 93 2.83 0.36 -16.38
CA SER A 93 4.08 0.55 -15.66
C SER A 93 3.82 1.40 -14.39
N SER A 94 2.92 0.90 -13.53
CA SER A 94 2.72 1.40 -12.17
C SER A 94 4.03 1.37 -11.37
N TRP A 95 5.00 0.59 -11.86
CA TRP A 95 6.32 0.45 -11.26
C TRP A 95 7.03 1.79 -11.07
N GLY A 96 6.92 2.70 -12.02
CA GLY A 96 7.47 4.06 -11.89
C GLY A 96 6.75 4.88 -10.82
N ILE A 97 5.43 4.77 -10.72
CA ILE A 97 4.59 5.44 -9.72
C ILE A 97 4.89 4.89 -8.33
N VAL A 98 4.91 3.56 -8.18
CA VAL A 98 5.23 2.86 -6.93
C VAL A 98 6.64 3.23 -6.44
N GLN A 99 7.64 3.24 -7.32
CA GLN A 99 9.01 3.63 -6.97
C GLN A 99 9.11 5.10 -6.56
N MET A 100 8.37 5.97 -7.21
CA MET A 100 8.34 7.40 -6.88
C MET A 100 7.76 7.64 -5.48
N VAL A 101 6.63 7.00 -5.16
CA VAL A 101 5.98 7.12 -3.84
C VAL A 101 6.84 6.46 -2.77
N ARG A 102 7.38 5.26 -3.00
CA ARG A 102 8.33 4.60 -2.07
C ARG A 102 9.58 5.46 -1.84
N GLY A 103 10.10 6.12 -2.87
CA GLY A 103 11.23 7.04 -2.74
C GLY A 103 10.90 8.24 -1.86
N LYS A 104 9.68 8.79 -1.97
CA LYS A 104 9.23 9.92 -1.17
C LYS A 104 8.99 9.53 0.29
N ILE A 105 8.29 8.41 0.51
CA ILE A 105 8.04 7.87 1.86
C ILE A 105 9.37 7.50 2.56
N ARG A 106 10.30 6.88 1.86
CA ARG A 106 11.64 6.58 2.41
C ARG A 106 12.41 7.82 2.85
N ASN A 107 12.18 8.97 2.20
CA ASN A 107 12.82 10.23 2.56
C ASN A 107 12.19 10.92 3.78
N LEU A 108 10.97 10.53 4.20
CA LEU A 108 10.31 11.08 5.39
C LEU A 108 11.11 10.82 6.67
N PHE A 109 11.80 9.67 6.75
CA PHE A 109 12.62 9.31 7.90
C PHE A 109 14.06 9.84 7.81
N ARG A 110 14.52 10.33 6.64
CA ARG A 110 15.88 10.82 6.44
C ARG A 110 16.09 12.30 6.79
N GLY A 111 15.06 13.03 7.14
CA GLY A 111 15.14 14.49 7.24
C GLY A 111 14.28 15.12 8.31
N GLN A 112 13.76 14.37 9.27
CA GLN A 112 13.16 15.03 10.42
C GLN A 112 14.30 15.62 11.27
N PRO A 113 14.36 16.97 11.46
CA PRO A 113 15.19 17.50 12.53
C PRO A 113 14.69 16.84 13.81
N GLU A 114 15.64 16.46 14.68
CA GLU A 114 15.33 16.11 16.05
C GLU A 114 14.17 16.96 16.50
N ILE A 115 13.04 16.35 16.83
CA ILE A 115 11.98 17.04 17.57
C ILE A 115 12.66 17.30 18.90
N GLU A 116 13.29 18.49 19.01
CA GLU A 116 13.55 19.04 20.33
C GLU A 116 12.23 18.93 21.07
N SER A 117 12.16 18.01 22.01
CA SER A 117 11.08 17.98 22.96
C SER A 117 11.09 19.36 23.62
N THR A 118 10.23 20.24 23.13
CA THR A 118 9.91 21.47 23.85
C THR A 118 9.15 21.04 25.09
N ALA A 119 9.89 20.42 26.01
CA ALA A 119 9.55 20.47 27.40
C ALA A 119 9.42 21.96 27.71
N MET A 120 8.19 22.42 27.86
CA MET A 120 7.89 23.72 28.39
C MET A 120 8.65 23.84 29.72
N GLY A 121 9.80 24.53 29.67
CA GLY A 121 10.61 24.80 30.81
C GLY A 121 9.82 25.66 31.82
N VAL A 122 9.19 24.98 32.75
CA VAL A 122 8.90 25.58 34.02
C VAL A 122 10.26 25.71 34.73
N ARG A 123 10.72 26.94 34.83
CA ARG A 123 11.88 27.35 35.60
C ARG A 123 11.64 26.90 37.05
N ALA A 124 12.21 25.74 37.40
CA ALA A 124 12.34 25.34 38.80
C ALA A 124 13.68 25.92 39.28
N GLU A 125 13.56 26.79 40.27
CA GLU A 125 14.67 27.22 41.11
C GLU A 125 15.35 26.00 41.77
N GLU A 126 16.65 26.12 41.92
CA GLU A 126 17.61 25.23 42.55
C GLU A 126 17.02 24.31 43.62
N MET A 127 17.06 23.01 43.41
CA MET A 127 17.09 22.00 44.46
C MET A 127 17.99 20.84 44.04
N ASP A 128 19.06 20.72 44.81
CA ASP A 128 19.96 19.58 45.09
C ASP A 128 20.19 18.51 44.01
N ASP A 129 21.50 18.43 43.65
CA ASP A 129 22.22 17.27 43.14
C ASP A 129 21.91 16.02 43.99
N ASP A 130 20.95 15.21 43.58
CA ASP A 130 21.04 13.74 43.64
C ASP A 130 19.83 13.07 42.91
N LEU A 131 20.17 12.11 41.99
CA LEU A 131 19.22 11.23 41.31
C LEU A 131 18.42 11.84 40.12
N GLY A 132 19.10 12.41 39.16
CA GLY A 132 18.57 12.56 37.81
C GLY A 132 18.60 11.24 37.05
N PHE A 133 17.89 10.22 37.48
CA PHE A 133 17.37 9.22 36.60
C PHE A 133 16.14 9.87 35.94
N GLU A 134 16.34 10.47 34.76
CA GLU A 134 15.26 10.70 33.83
C GLU A 134 14.71 9.30 33.49
N TRP A 135 13.55 8.97 34.05
CA TRP A 135 12.78 7.81 33.64
C TRP A 135 12.34 8.10 32.20
N MET A 136 13.17 7.70 31.23
CA MET A 136 12.66 7.56 29.86
C MET A 136 11.52 6.56 29.97
N ASP A 137 10.34 6.97 29.53
CA ASP A 137 9.18 6.11 29.51
C ASP A 137 9.51 4.91 28.62
N GLU A 138 9.27 3.69 29.09
CA GLU A 138 9.60 2.44 28.38
C GLU A 138 9.01 2.43 26.95
N GLU A 139 7.81 3.03 26.79
CA GLU A 139 7.18 3.30 25.51
C GLU A 139 8.07 4.15 24.58
N THR A 140 8.64 5.24 25.11
CA THR A 140 9.46 6.18 24.32
C THR A 140 10.78 5.55 23.91
N GLU A 141 11.42 4.76 24.77
CA GLU A 141 12.68 4.06 24.47
C GLU A 141 12.48 3.03 23.35
N ALA A 142 11.44 2.20 23.43
CA ALA A 142 11.10 1.24 22.39
C ALA A 142 10.79 1.94 21.06
N ALA A 143 9.98 3.00 21.08
CA ALA A 143 9.62 3.74 19.88
C ALA A 143 10.84 4.40 19.21
N ASP A 144 11.77 4.95 19.97
CA ASP A 144 12.99 5.59 19.42
C ASP A 144 13.93 4.55 18.84
N GLN A 145 14.08 3.39 19.48
CA GLN A 145 14.84 2.28 18.91
C GLN A 145 14.20 1.76 17.61
N GLY A 146 12.88 1.63 17.58
CA GLY A 146 12.13 1.28 16.38
C GLY A 146 12.37 2.24 15.21
N LYS A 147 12.41 3.56 15.46
CA LYS A 147 12.71 4.58 14.46
C LYS A 147 14.13 4.46 13.90
N ILE A 148 15.13 4.27 14.78
CA ILE A 148 16.54 4.08 14.38
C ILE A 148 16.65 2.88 13.43
N LEU A 149 16.09 1.74 13.80
CA LEU A 149 16.10 0.52 12.98
C LEU A 149 15.38 0.70 11.65
N LEU A 150 14.31 1.50 11.65
CA LEU A 150 13.56 1.82 10.44
C LEU A 150 14.38 2.68 9.46
N GLU A 151 15.15 3.65 9.97
CA GLU A 151 16.11 4.45 9.18
C GLU A 151 17.22 3.59 8.61
N GLU A 152 17.72 2.63 9.39
CA GLU A 152 18.72 1.65 8.98
C GLU A 152 18.17 0.57 8.04
N GLN A 153 16.88 0.57 7.76
CA GLN A 153 16.17 -0.40 6.91
C GLN A 153 16.08 -1.82 7.51
N HIS A 154 16.23 -1.94 8.81
CA HIS A 154 16.03 -3.17 9.59
C HIS A 154 14.53 -3.32 9.93
N TYR A 155 13.69 -3.50 8.89
CA TYR A 155 12.24 -3.40 9.00
C TYR A 155 11.62 -4.42 9.95
N GLU A 156 12.06 -5.69 9.91
CA GLU A 156 11.53 -6.72 10.78
C GLU A 156 11.87 -6.45 12.25
N GLU A 157 13.09 -6.02 12.52
CA GLU A 157 13.52 -5.67 13.89
C GLU A 157 12.78 -4.41 14.38
N SER A 158 12.58 -3.41 13.51
CA SER A 158 11.85 -2.19 13.88
C SER A 158 10.40 -2.47 14.28
N ILE A 159 9.75 -3.47 13.66
CA ILE A 159 8.38 -3.87 13.96
C ILE A 159 8.29 -4.36 15.40
N GLU A 160 9.23 -5.20 15.87
CA GLU A 160 9.24 -5.74 17.23
C GLU A 160 9.23 -4.62 18.28
N TYR A 161 10.05 -3.59 18.08
CA TYR A 161 10.12 -2.43 18.98
C TYR A 161 8.85 -1.56 18.92
N PHE A 162 8.27 -1.36 17.73
CA PHE A 162 7.01 -0.63 17.65
C PHE A 162 5.83 -1.42 18.21
N GLU A 163 5.82 -2.75 18.14
CA GLU A 163 4.82 -3.59 18.81
C GLU A 163 4.94 -3.48 20.33
N GLU A 164 6.17 -3.45 20.88
CA GLU A 164 6.41 -3.20 22.30
C GLU A 164 5.90 -1.82 22.73
N ALA A 165 6.25 -0.76 22.00
CA ALA A 165 5.74 0.58 22.25
C ALA A 165 4.21 0.65 22.14
N LEU A 166 3.61 -0.07 21.20
CA LEU A 166 2.18 -0.12 20.96
C LEU A 166 1.39 -0.74 22.14
N GLU A 167 1.98 -1.72 22.85
CA GLU A 167 1.35 -2.32 24.03
C GLU A 167 1.16 -1.33 25.17
N LEU A 168 2.03 -0.33 25.26
CA LEU A 168 2.03 0.69 26.32
C LEU A 168 1.30 1.98 25.89
N ALA A 169 1.08 2.17 24.59
CA ALA A 169 0.64 3.42 24.01
C ALA A 169 -0.87 3.68 24.14
N ASP A 170 -1.18 4.90 24.54
CA ASP A 170 -2.52 5.51 24.41
C ASP A 170 -2.62 6.35 23.12
N GLU A 171 -3.83 6.76 22.73
CA GLU A 171 -4.01 7.74 21.64
C GLU A 171 -3.43 9.12 22.04
N PRO A 172 -2.69 9.84 21.17
CA PRO A 172 -2.51 9.58 19.73
C PRO A 172 -1.31 8.71 19.34
N ALA A 173 -0.45 8.31 20.30
CA ALA A 173 0.77 7.55 20.01
C ALA A 173 0.45 6.19 19.39
N ARG A 174 -0.60 5.52 19.83
CA ARG A 174 -1.09 4.27 19.28
C ARG A 174 -1.26 4.31 17.74
N SER A 175 -1.94 5.33 17.24
CA SER A 175 -2.15 5.53 15.80
C SER A 175 -0.82 5.71 15.05
N LEU A 176 0.13 6.41 15.66
CA LEU A 176 1.46 6.64 15.08
C LEU A 176 2.27 5.33 14.98
N TYR A 177 2.27 4.51 16.03
CA TYR A 177 3.01 3.24 16.02
C TYR A 177 2.38 2.23 15.06
N LEU A 178 1.07 2.16 14.98
CA LEU A 178 0.37 1.36 13.95
C LEU A 178 0.76 1.82 12.53
N PHE A 179 0.89 3.12 12.29
CA PHE A 179 1.39 3.65 11.02
C PHE A 179 2.84 3.22 10.76
N TYR A 180 3.75 3.30 11.74
CA TYR A 180 5.14 2.87 11.58
C TYR A 180 5.27 1.38 11.31
N ILE A 181 4.51 0.54 12.01
CA ILE A 181 4.45 -0.90 11.75
C ILE A 181 3.94 -1.15 10.33
N GLY A 182 2.85 -0.49 9.93
CA GLY A 182 2.32 -0.57 8.56
C GLY A 182 3.35 -0.16 7.51
N TYR A 183 4.09 0.92 7.77
CA TYR A 183 5.19 1.37 6.92
C TYR A 183 6.32 0.33 6.81
N ALA A 184 6.79 -0.21 7.94
CA ALA A 184 7.85 -1.21 7.97
C ALA A 184 7.45 -2.46 7.17
N TYR A 185 6.22 -2.95 7.31
CA TYR A 185 5.70 -4.06 6.51
C TYR A 185 5.64 -3.73 5.01
N ALA A 186 5.25 -2.50 4.63
CA ALA A 186 5.26 -2.09 3.22
C ALA A 186 6.67 -2.09 2.65
N MET A 187 7.67 -1.61 3.41
CA MET A 187 9.07 -1.61 2.99
C MET A 187 9.66 -3.01 2.92
N ALA A 188 9.23 -3.91 3.80
CA ALA A 188 9.58 -5.34 3.75
C ALA A 188 8.86 -6.11 2.62
N GLY A 189 7.97 -5.44 1.84
CA GLY A 189 7.21 -6.05 0.75
C GLY A 189 6.02 -6.91 1.21
N LYS A 190 5.59 -6.76 2.46
CA LYS A 190 4.46 -7.49 3.06
C LYS A 190 3.20 -6.61 3.03
N SER A 191 2.70 -6.32 1.81
CA SER A 191 1.62 -5.35 1.56
C SER A 191 0.32 -5.67 2.31
N GLY A 192 -0.02 -6.96 2.46
CA GLY A 192 -1.22 -7.39 3.21
C GLY A 192 -1.14 -7.04 4.69
N LEU A 193 0.00 -7.33 5.35
CA LEU A 193 0.23 -6.93 6.75
C LEU A 193 0.24 -5.41 6.89
N SER A 194 0.91 -4.70 5.98
CA SER A 194 0.89 -3.24 5.95
C SER A 194 -0.52 -2.69 5.91
N MET A 195 -1.36 -3.18 5.00
CA MET A 195 -2.76 -2.73 4.87
C MET A 195 -3.57 -2.99 6.15
N ARG A 196 -3.36 -4.12 6.81
CA ARG A 196 -4.00 -4.43 8.10
C ARG A 196 -3.70 -3.37 9.14
N TYR A 197 -2.41 -3.09 9.38
CA TYR A 197 -2.01 -2.10 10.38
C TYR A 197 -2.45 -0.68 10.02
N LEU A 198 -2.40 -0.32 8.73
CA LEU A 198 -2.90 0.97 8.25
C LEU A 198 -4.43 1.10 8.36
N ASN A 199 -5.19 0.02 8.26
CA ASN A 199 -6.62 0.05 8.50
C ASN A 199 -6.93 0.26 9.99
N GLU A 200 -6.10 -0.26 10.90
CA GLU A 200 -6.25 -0.05 12.34
C GLU A 200 -5.75 1.33 12.78
N ALA A 201 -4.75 1.89 12.11
CA ALA A 201 -4.15 3.17 12.47
C ALA A 201 -5.13 4.36 12.39
N GLU A 202 -5.91 4.46 11.33
CA GLU A 202 -6.91 5.51 11.04
C GLU A 202 -6.63 6.88 11.69
N PRO A 203 -5.47 7.53 11.39
CA PRO A 203 -5.06 8.74 12.08
C PRO A 203 -6.04 9.90 11.83
N SER A 204 -6.26 10.71 12.85
CA SER A 204 -6.96 11.97 12.68
C SER A 204 -6.20 12.88 11.70
N HIS A 205 -6.95 13.63 10.88
CA HIS A 205 -6.38 14.61 9.96
C HIS A 205 -5.58 15.74 10.64
N LEU A 206 -5.60 15.81 11.97
CA LEU A 206 -4.80 16.76 12.75
C LEU A 206 -3.41 16.21 13.11
N MET A 207 -3.16 14.93 12.89
CA MET A 207 -1.87 14.31 13.18
C MET A 207 -0.86 14.61 12.09
N ALA A 208 0.39 14.86 12.48
CA ALA A 208 1.47 15.22 11.57
C ALA A 208 1.68 14.18 10.46
N HIS A 209 1.57 12.88 10.79
CA HIS A 209 1.76 11.77 9.85
C HIS A 209 0.53 11.48 8.95
N TYR A 210 -0.56 12.26 9.05
CA TYR A 210 -1.78 11.99 8.25
C TYR A 210 -1.53 12.01 6.74
N GLY A 211 -0.73 12.97 6.25
CA GLY A 211 -0.39 13.05 4.83
C GLY A 211 0.40 11.83 4.33
N ASP A 212 1.28 11.30 5.15
CA ASP A 212 2.10 10.12 4.84
C ASP A 212 1.28 8.85 4.87
N TYR A 213 0.37 8.74 5.84
CA TYR A 213 -0.62 7.68 5.91
C TYR A 213 -1.48 7.65 4.64
N VAL A 214 -1.99 8.79 4.18
CA VAL A 214 -2.79 8.89 2.95
C VAL A 214 -1.98 8.42 1.73
N LEU A 215 -0.71 8.84 1.63
CA LEU A 215 0.16 8.39 0.54
C LEU A 215 0.41 6.89 0.57
N LEU A 216 0.80 6.35 1.72
CA LEU A 216 1.16 4.94 1.85
C LEU A 216 -0.05 4.03 1.62
N LYS A 217 -1.16 4.29 2.32
CA LYS A 217 -2.39 3.51 2.17
C LYS A 217 -2.97 3.62 0.76
N GLY A 218 -2.96 4.83 0.19
CA GLY A 218 -3.38 5.06 -1.19
C GLY A 218 -2.54 4.28 -2.21
N GLN A 219 -1.22 4.24 -2.04
CA GLN A 219 -0.34 3.43 -2.89
C GLN A 219 -0.70 1.94 -2.82
N LEU A 220 -0.89 1.40 -1.62
CA LEU A 220 -1.26 0.00 -1.45
C LEU A 220 -2.62 -0.32 -2.09
N LEU A 221 -3.58 0.59 -1.99
CA LEU A 221 -4.87 0.47 -2.68
C LEU A 221 -4.69 0.44 -4.21
N LEU A 222 -3.78 1.26 -4.76
CA LEU A 222 -3.47 1.23 -6.19
C LEU A 222 -2.78 -0.08 -6.59
N GLU A 223 -1.86 -0.60 -5.79
CA GLU A 223 -1.25 -1.91 -6.03
C GLU A 223 -2.30 -3.02 -6.10
N GLY A 224 -3.33 -2.94 -5.25
CA GLY A 224 -4.50 -3.83 -5.26
C GLY A 224 -5.57 -3.44 -6.29
N GLN A 225 -5.35 -2.44 -7.14
CA GLN A 225 -6.29 -1.92 -8.15
C GLN A 225 -7.62 -1.40 -7.56
N ALA A 226 -7.65 -1.11 -6.28
CA ALA A 226 -8.78 -0.55 -5.56
C ALA A 226 -8.90 0.97 -5.81
N TYR A 227 -9.17 1.36 -7.08
CA TYR A 227 -9.11 2.76 -7.52
C TYR A 227 -10.16 3.64 -6.85
N GLN A 228 -11.39 3.15 -6.67
CA GLN A 228 -12.43 3.95 -6.03
C GLN A 228 -12.16 4.15 -4.53
N PRO A 229 -11.79 3.13 -3.73
CA PRO A 229 -11.34 3.30 -2.35
C PRO A 229 -10.14 4.23 -2.21
N ALA A 230 -9.20 4.21 -3.16
CA ALA A 230 -8.09 5.17 -3.16
C ALA A 230 -8.59 6.61 -3.37
N LEU A 231 -9.55 6.84 -4.26
CA LEU A 231 -10.18 8.16 -4.44
C LEU A 231 -10.94 8.60 -3.20
N ASP A 232 -11.67 7.70 -2.54
CA ASP A 232 -12.40 7.99 -1.31
C ASP A 232 -11.45 8.42 -0.17
N LEU A 233 -10.19 8.01 -0.22
CA LEU A 233 -9.11 8.46 0.68
C LEU A 233 -8.47 9.78 0.22
N PHE A 234 -8.23 9.95 -1.09
CA PHE A 234 -7.51 11.10 -1.64
C PHE A 234 -8.37 12.38 -1.69
N ASP A 235 -9.63 12.26 -2.09
CA ASP A 235 -10.50 13.44 -2.29
C ASP A 235 -10.69 14.28 -1.02
N PRO A 236 -11.00 13.72 0.16
CA PRO A 236 -11.08 14.50 1.39
C PRO A 236 -9.74 15.14 1.79
N PHE A 237 -8.61 14.44 1.55
CA PHE A 237 -7.29 14.98 1.81
C PHE A 237 -7.03 16.21 0.93
N LEU A 238 -7.23 16.11 -0.37
CA LEU A 238 -6.98 17.20 -1.33
C LEU A 238 -7.91 18.40 -1.12
N GLN A 239 -9.16 18.15 -0.71
CA GLN A 239 -10.09 19.24 -0.36
C GLN A 239 -9.64 20.04 0.84
N ARG A 240 -9.04 19.35 1.84
CA ARG A 240 -8.64 19.98 3.10
C ARG A 240 -7.22 20.55 3.05
N PHE A 241 -6.34 19.90 2.34
CA PHE A 241 -4.90 20.19 2.29
C PHE A 241 -4.39 20.33 0.85
N PRO A 242 -4.89 21.28 0.04
CA PRO A 242 -4.54 21.37 -1.39
C PRO A 242 -3.05 21.70 -1.64
N GLU A 243 -2.35 22.27 -0.67
CA GLU A 243 -0.95 22.73 -0.76
C GLU A 243 -0.02 22.01 0.24
N HIS A 244 -0.46 20.88 0.84
CA HIS A 244 0.40 20.08 1.71
C HIS A 244 1.58 19.51 0.89
N GLU A 245 2.70 19.25 1.52
CA GLU A 245 3.89 18.67 0.87
C GLU A 245 3.63 17.38 0.07
N ASN A 246 2.65 16.58 0.52
CA ASN A 246 2.23 15.36 -0.15
C ASN A 246 1.17 15.59 -1.24
N SER A 247 0.55 16.78 -1.32
CA SER A 247 -0.60 17.01 -2.20
C SER A 247 -0.27 16.84 -3.67
N GLN A 248 0.92 17.22 -4.10
CA GLN A 248 1.35 17.00 -5.48
C GLN A 248 1.29 15.50 -5.86
N SER A 249 1.80 14.64 -4.99
CA SER A 249 1.79 13.19 -5.22
C SER A 249 0.37 12.63 -5.14
N VAL A 250 -0.44 13.10 -4.20
CA VAL A 250 -1.84 12.67 -4.06
C VAL A 250 -2.67 13.11 -5.27
N TYR A 251 -2.50 14.34 -5.80
CA TYR A 251 -3.15 14.76 -7.05
C TYR A 251 -2.79 13.84 -8.21
N PHE A 252 -1.51 13.47 -8.33
CA PHE A 252 -1.05 12.58 -9.39
C PHE A 252 -1.66 11.18 -9.26
N LEU A 253 -1.68 10.61 -8.05
CA LEU A 253 -2.27 9.29 -7.78
C LEU A 253 -3.79 9.29 -7.99
N ALA A 254 -4.49 10.34 -7.55
CA ALA A 254 -5.92 10.51 -7.79
C ALA A 254 -6.25 10.63 -9.29
N ALA A 255 -5.41 11.34 -10.04
CA ALA A 255 -5.53 11.43 -11.49
C ALA A 255 -5.36 10.07 -12.16
N PHE A 256 -4.37 9.29 -11.71
CA PHE A 256 -4.17 7.94 -12.20
C PHE A 256 -5.40 7.06 -11.93
N CYS A 257 -5.95 7.09 -10.70
CA CYS A 257 -7.18 6.35 -10.37
C CYS A 257 -8.34 6.74 -11.30
N ASN A 258 -8.60 8.04 -11.49
CA ASN A 258 -9.67 8.52 -12.36
C ASN A 258 -9.47 8.04 -13.82
N SER A 259 -8.24 8.06 -14.32
CA SER A 259 -7.90 7.53 -15.65
C SER A 259 -8.23 6.03 -15.77
N GLN A 260 -7.92 5.24 -14.74
CA GLN A 260 -8.17 3.79 -14.75
C GLN A 260 -9.67 3.44 -14.74
N ILE A 261 -10.51 4.29 -14.14
CA ILE A 261 -11.97 4.10 -14.11
C ILE A 261 -12.71 4.88 -15.22
N GLY A 262 -11.95 5.42 -16.22
CA GLY A 262 -12.50 6.07 -17.41
C GLY A 262 -13.01 7.50 -17.20
N ARG A 263 -12.61 8.18 -16.11
CA ARG A 263 -12.95 9.59 -15.83
C ARG A 263 -11.82 10.51 -16.34
N GLU A 264 -11.67 10.61 -17.66
CA GLU A 264 -10.52 11.28 -18.28
C GLU A 264 -10.46 12.79 -17.99
N GLU A 265 -11.59 13.50 -17.96
CA GLU A 265 -11.60 14.95 -17.71
C GLU A 265 -11.21 15.29 -16.27
N GLU A 266 -11.67 14.50 -15.30
CA GLU A 266 -11.25 14.58 -13.90
C GLU A 266 -9.76 14.26 -13.77
N ALA A 267 -9.27 13.24 -14.44
CA ALA A 267 -7.85 12.90 -14.47
C ALA A 267 -7.01 14.06 -15.01
N LYS A 268 -7.38 14.67 -16.14
CA LYS A 268 -6.70 15.84 -16.72
C LYS A 268 -6.70 17.05 -15.77
N ALA A 269 -7.81 17.28 -15.06
CA ALA A 269 -7.89 18.37 -14.10
C ALA A 269 -6.90 18.18 -12.94
N LEU A 270 -6.85 16.98 -12.36
CA LEU A 270 -5.93 16.64 -11.27
C LEU A 270 -4.46 16.65 -11.71
N LEU A 271 -4.15 16.19 -12.94
CA LEU A 271 -2.78 16.27 -13.49
C LEU A 271 -2.31 17.72 -13.66
N ARG A 272 -3.21 18.64 -14.07
CA ARG A 272 -2.88 20.06 -14.12
C ARG A 272 -2.55 20.61 -12.74
N GLN A 273 -3.29 20.22 -11.70
CA GLN A 273 -3.00 20.62 -10.31
C GLN A 273 -1.63 20.07 -9.87
N ALA A 274 -1.37 18.78 -10.08
CA ALA A 274 -0.09 18.16 -9.74
C ALA A 274 1.09 18.87 -10.45
N TYR A 275 0.94 19.20 -11.73
CA TYR A 275 1.96 19.91 -12.49
C TYR A 275 2.17 21.36 -11.98
N THR A 276 1.09 22.05 -11.63
CA THR A 276 1.14 23.46 -11.22
C THR A 276 1.82 23.64 -9.87
N LEU A 277 1.67 22.68 -8.95
CA LEU A 277 2.28 22.77 -7.61
C LEU A 277 3.82 22.80 -7.68
N ASP A 278 4.43 21.93 -8.45
CA ASP A 278 5.87 21.97 -8.73
C ASP A 278 6.17 21.31 -10.09
N PRO A 279 6.30 22.12 -11.15
CA PRO A 279 6.62 21.63 -12.50
C PRO A 279 8.02 21.01 -12.61
N SER A 280 8.93 21.36 -11.71
CA SER A 280 10.33 20.92 -11.73
C SER A 280 10.56 19.58 -11.05
N SER A 281 9.65 19.18 -10.18
CA SER A 281 9.71 17.89 -9.47
C SER A 281 9.57 16.71 -10.45
N GLU A 282 9.96 15.53 -9.98
CA GLU A 282 9.73 14.28 -10.74
C GLU A 282 8.23 14.03 -10.95
N THR A 283 7.42 14.24 -9.90
CA THR A 283 5.95 14.10 -9.97
C THR A 283 5.34 15.07 -10.98
N GLY A 284 5.81 16.35 -11.00
CA GLY A 284 5.36 17.35 -11.96
C GLY A 284 5.67 16.96 -13.41
N ARG A 285 6.88 16.48 -13.69
CA ARG A 285 7.25 15.98 -15.03
C ARG A 285 6.41 14.78 -15.46
N GLN A 286 6.15 13.83 -14.56
CA GLN A 286 5.29 12.69 -14.83
C GLN A 286 3.84 13.10 -15.06
N ALA A 287 3.32 14.04 -14.26
CA ALA A 287 1.97 14.60 -14.44
C ALA A 287 1.83 15.26 -15.83
N LYS A 288 2.84 16.01 -16.26
CA LYS A 288 2.85 16.60 -17.60
C LYS A 288 2.86 15.53 -18.69
N SER A 289 3.73 14.53 -18.58
CA SER A 289 3.82 13.42 -19.55
C SER A 289 2.51 12.67 -19.67
N MET A 290 1.86 12.37 -18.56
CA MET A 290 0.56 11.69 -18.56
C MET A 290 -0.55 12.58 -19.14
N LEU A 291 -0.55 13.87 -18.81
CA LEU A 291 -1.51 14.85 -19.35
C LEU A 291 -1.41 14.97 -20.89
N ASP A 292 -0.20 14.89 -21.43
CA ASP A 292 0.02 14.96 -22.88
C ASP A 292 -0.36 13.66 -23.60
N SER A 293 -0.54 12.56 -22.87
CA SER A 293 -0.93 11.24 -23.41
C SER A 293 -2.43 10.95 -23.32
N LEU A 294 -3.19 11.66 -22.51
CA LEU A 294 -4.65 11.60 -22.39
C LEU A 294 -5.36 12.55 -23.35
#